data_1db5f1b48a75bbe26c0d01140abfb352
#
_entry.id   1db5f1b48a75bbe26c0d01140abfb352
#
_cell.length_a   1.000
_cell.length_b   1.000
_cell.length_c   1.000
_cell.angle_alpha   90.00
_cell.angle_beta   90.00
_cell.angle_gamma   90.00
#
_symmetry.space_group_name_H-M   'P 1'
#
loop_
_entity.id
_entity.type
_entity.pdbx_description
1 polymer ?
#
loop_
_entity_poly.entity_id
_entity_poly.type
_entity_poly.pdbx_seq_one_letter_code
_entity_poly.pdbx_strand_id
1 'polypeptide(L)'
;NLRANSKKLIFGDGDINSPIMLIGENPNEKDENLGLSFQGEIGELLTKMLLAINIKRDKIYSTYSINFKTPEDRKPTSQEIKRYSEFLKEHISIINPKILILMGSTAMEAITGLNNKISDERGKWKEIILKDKTLPLIITFSPSYLIRFPNYKKYSWEDLKKIKNKIQELKIEI
;
A
#
# COMPACT_ATOMS: atom_id res chain seq x y z
N ASN A 1 -15.32 12.60 11.42
CA ASN A 1 -15.69 11.54 10.48
C ASN A 1 -15.12 11.89 9.09
N LEU A 2 -14.11 11.13 8.60
CA LEU A 2 -13.43 11.41 7.32
C LEU A 2 -14.41 11.43 6.14
N ARG A 3 -15.40 10.54 6.14
CA ARG A 3 -16.43 10.48 5.10
C ARG A 3 -17.19 11.79 4.93
N ALA A 4 -17.48 12.47 6.03
CA ALA A 4 -18.23 13.73 5.98
C ALA A 4 -17.41 14.90 5.40
N ASN A 5 -16.08 14.81 5.46
CA ASN A 5 -15.16 15.84 4.99
C ASN A 5 -14.52 15.51 3.64
N SER A 6 -14.85 14.38 3.04
CA SER A 6 -14.30 13.89 1.79
C SER A 6 -15.34 13.95 0.67
N LYS A 7 -14.91 14.30 -0.53
CA LYS A 7 -15.79 14.39 -1.71
C LYS A 7 -16.08 13.02 -2.32
N LYS A 8 -15.10 12.12 -2.28
CA LYS A 8 -15.19 10.79 -2.92
C LYS A 8 -14.52 9.71 -2.08
N LEU A 9 -15.07 8.52 -2.16
CA LEU A 9 -14.40 7.29 -1.77
C LEU A 9 -13.45 6.86 -2.87
N ILE A 10 -12.16 6.67 -2.54
CA ILE A 10 -11.17 6.10 -3.45
C ILE A 10 -10.93 4.66 -3.04
N PHE A 11 -11.57 3.73 -3.74
CA PHE A 11 -11.63 2.35 -3.30
C PHE A 11 -10.38 1.56 -3.67
N GLY A 12 -10.11 1.39 -4.96
CA GLY A 12 -8.96 0.63 -5.44
C GLY A 12 -8.85 0.66 -6.95
N ASP A 13 -7.73 0.12 -7.46
CA ASP A 13 -7.36 0.16 -8.86
C ASP A 13 -6.57 -1.09 -9.25
N GLY A 14 -6.61 -1.47 -10.51
CA GLY A 14 -5.88 -2.59 -11.08
C GLY A 14 -6.68 -3.88 -11.15
N ASP A 15 -5.99 -5.01 -11.17
CA ASP A 15 -6.58 -6.33 -11.36
C ASP A 15 -7.08 -6.92 -10.03
N ILE A 16 -8.38 -7.04 -9.87
CA ILE A 16 -9.01 -7.64 -8.67
C ILE A 16 -8.66 -9.13 -8.46
N ASN A 17 -8.18 -9.80 -9.49
CA ASN A 17 -7.73 -11.19 -9.42
C ASN A 17 -6.21 -11.32 -9.21
N SER A 18 -5.51 -10.20 -9.03
CA SER A 18 -4.07 -10.23 -8.87
C SER A 18 -3.64 -11.00 -7.62
N PRO A 19 -2.58 -11.80 -7.72
CA PRO A 19 -1.97 -12.43 -6.55
C PRO A 19 -1.17 -11.44 -5.68
N ILE A 20 -1.01 -10.19 -6.14
CA ILE A 20 -0.28 -9.13 -5.42
C ILE A 20 -1.22 -7.98 -5.12
N MET A 21 -1.32 -7.63 -3.84
CA MET A 21 -2.07 -6.46 -3.37
C MET A 21 -1.12 -5.46 -2.74
N LEU A 22 -1.16 -4.23 -3.24
CA LEU A 22 -0.39 -3.10 -2.74
C LEU A 22 -1.31 -2.18 -1.94
N ILE A 23 -0.89 -1.84 -0.74
CA ILE A 23 -1.66 -1.00 0.18
C ILE A 23 -0.84 0.24 0.50
N GLY A 24 -1.34 1.39 0.09
CA GLY A 24 -0.81 2.71 0.42
C GLY A 24 -1.44 3.32 1.67
N GLU A 25 -1.22 4.60 1.87
CA GLU A 25 -1.65 5.31 3.08
C GLU A 25 -3.09 5.81 2.97
N ASN A 26 -3.31 6.92 2.29
CA ASN A 26 -4.62 7.52 2.07
C ASN A 26 -4.61 8.39 0.81
N PRO A 27 -5.78 8.66 0.21
CA PRO A 27 -5.88 9.53 -0.96
C PRO A 27 -5.43 10.98 -0.66
N ASN A 28 -4.89 11.64 -1.66
CA ASN A 28 -4.64 13.07 -1.68
C ASN A 28 -5.73 13.81 -2.47
N GLU A 29 -5.62 15.13 -2.56
CA GLU A 29 -6.58 15.96 -3.29
C GLU A 29 -6.67 15.59 -4.78
N LYS A 30 -5.55 15.23 -5.41
CA LYS A 30 -5.52 14.86 -6.83
C LYS A 30 -6.26 13.54 -7.08
N ASP A 31 -6.06 12.56 -6.21
CA ASP A 31 -6.78 11.28 -6.25
C ASP A 31 -8.29 11.51 -6.10
N GLU A 32 -8.68 12.34 -5.12
CA GLU A 32 -10.08 12.66 -4.86
C GLU A 32 -10.74 13.38 -6.05
N ASN A 33 -10.05 14.34 -6.65
CA ASN A 33 -10.57 15.08 -7.81
C ASN A 33 -10.77 14.16 -9.02
N LEU A 34 -9.85 13.24 -9.28
CA LEU A 34 -9.94 12.31 -10.40
C LEU A 34 -10.80 11.07 -10.09
N GLY A 35 -10.97 10.74 -8.81
CA GLY A 35 -11.66 9.52 -8.39
C GLY A 35 -10.85 8.24 -8.60
N LEU A 36 -9.52 8.37 -8.70
CA LEU A 36 -8.58 7.29 -9.00
C LEU A 36 -7.46 7.28 -7.96
N SER A 37 -6.97 6.10 -7.60
CA SER A 37 -5.86 5.94 -6.67
C SER A 37 -4.50 6.21 -7.32
N PHE A 38 -3.54 6.67 -6.52
CA PHE A 38 -2.14 6.86 -6.91
C PHE A 38 -1.97 7.69 -8.19
N GLN A 39 -2.51 8.90 -8.20
CA GLN A 39 -2.42 9.81 -9.32
C GLN A 39 -1.28 10.81 -9.17
N GLY A 40 -0.90 11.46 -10.28
CA GLY A 40 0.13 12.47 -10.33
C GLY A 40 1.53 11.94 -10.09
N GLU A 41 2.41 12.76 -9.53
CA GLU A 41 3.82 12.45 -9.28
C GLU A 41 4.02 11.20 -8.43
N ILE A 42 3.16 11.00 -7.42
CA ILE A 42 3.14 9.80 -6.57
C ILE A 42 2.87 8.56 -7.41
N GLY A 43 1.87 8.61 -8.27
CA GLY A 43 1.50 7.49 -9.16
C GLY A 43 2.55 7.22 -10.22
N GLU A 44 3.18 8.25 -10.78
CA GLU A 44 4.29 8.11 -11.72
C GLU A 44 5.49 7.41 -11.10
N LEU A 45 5.85 7.78 -9.85
CA LEU A 45 6.93 7.12 -9.14
C LEU A 45 6.58 5.66 -8.83
N LEU A 46 5.37 5.38 -8.37
CA LEU A 46 4.91 4.01 -8.12
C LEU A 46 4.99 3.15 -9.38
N THR A 47 4.53 3.68 -10.52
CA THR A 47 4.62 2.99 -11.80
C THR A 47 6.06 2.67 -12.17
N LYS A 48 6.99 3.62 -12.02
CA LYS A 48 8.42 3.41 -12.28
C LYS A 48 9.03 2.37 -11.34
N MET A 49 8.67 2.39 -10.06
CA MET A 49 9.14 1.42 -9.08
C MET A 49 8.74 -0.01 -9.46
N LEU A 50 7.48 -0.21 -9.82
CA LEU A 50 6.96 -1.53 -10.23
C LEU A 50 7.58 -1.99 -11.56
N LEU A 51 7.71 -1.11 -12.54
CA LEU A 51 8.37 -1.42 -13.81
C LEU A 51 9.84 -1.83 -13.64
N ALA A 52 10.53 -1.30 -12.63
CA ALA A 52 11.93 -1.67 -12.32
C ALA A 52 12.08 -3.15 -11.94
N ILE A 53 11.00 -3.80 -11.53
CA ILE A 53 10.94 -5.25 -11.27
C ILE A 53 10.04 -6.00 -12.27
N ASN A 54 9.81 -5.41 -13.44
CA ASN A 54 9.01 -5.95 -14.55
C ASN A 54 7.53 -6.19 -14.21
N ILE A 55 6.96 -5.38 -13.34
CA ILE A 55 5.53 -5.43 -12.99
C ILE A 55 4.83 -4.22 -13.59
N LYS A 56 3.80 -4.45 -14.39
CA LYS A 56 2.88 -3.39 -14.82
C LYS A 56 1.88 -3.10 -13.71
N ARG A 57 1.59 -1.82 -13.47
CA ARG A 57 0.70 -1.41 -12.39
C ARG A 57 -0.72 -1.96 -12.52
N ASP A 58 -1.22 -2.14 -13.74
CA ASP A 58 -2.54 -2.73 -14.03
C ASP A 58 -2.63 -4.23 -13.76
N LYS A 59 -1.50 -4.90 -13.54
CA LYS A 59 -1.40 -6.33 -13.20
C LYS A 59 -1.45 -6.61 -11.70
N ILE A 60 -1.37 -5.59 -10.86
CA ILE A 60 -1.53 -5.71 -9.42
C ILE A 60 -2.82 -5.01 -8.98
N TYR A 61 -3.32 -5.35 -7.81
CA TYR A 61 -4.41 -4.62 -7.18
C TYR A 61 -3.87 -3.65 -6.15
N SER A 62 -4.23 -2.37 -6.27
CA SER A 62 -3.76 -1.30 -5.39
C SER A 62 -4.93 -0.65 -4.66
N THR A 63 -4.76 -0.40 -3.38
CA THR A 63 -5.72 0.35 -2.55
C THR A 63 -5.00 1.19 -1.50
N TYR A 64 -5.79 1.87 -0.68
CA TYR A 64 -5.31 2.63 0.46
C TYR A 64 -5.76 2.00 1.79
N SER A 65 -4.99 2.25 2.84
CA SER A 65 -5.36 1.86 4.21
C SER A 65 -6.62 2.58 4.69
N ILE A 66 -6.75 3.84 4.27
CA ILE A 66 -7.94 4.67 4.48
C ILE A 66 -8.38 5.17 3.10
N ASN A 67 -9.62 4.92 2.73
CA ASN A 67 -10.13 5.21 1.39
C ASN A 67 -10.72 6.62 1.23
N PHE A 68 -10.58 7.47 2.24
CA PHE A 68 -11.00 8.86 2.25
C PHE A 68 -9.83 9.79 2.46
N LYS A 69 -9.85 10.92 1.76
CA LYS A 69 -8.90 12.00 1.97
C LYS A 69 -9.02 12.55 3.40
N THR A 70 -7.88 12.79 4.03
CA THR A 70 -7.83 13.48 5.32
C THR A 70 -7.95 14.99 5.15
N PRO A 71 -8.53 15.72 6.12
CA PRO A 71 -8.55 17.17 6.07
C PRO A 71 -7.13 17.75 5.92
N GLU A 72 -6.97 18.74 5.02
CA GLU A 72 -5.69 19.43 4.77
C GLU A 72 -4.52 18.47 4.44
N ASP A 73 -4.83 17.29 3.90
CA ASP A 73 -3.84 16.23 3.60
C ASP A 73 -2.95 15.82 4.79
N ARG A 74 -3.44 16.03 6.02
CA ARG A 74 -2.74 15.62 7.24
C ARG A 74 -2.60 14.09 7.31
N LYS A 75 -1.62 13.63 8.06
CA LYS A 75 -1.51 12.20 8.37
C LYS A 75 -2.74 11.71 9.15
N PRO A 76 -3.28 10.53 8.84
CA PRO A 76 -4.34 9.91 9.63
C PRO A 76 -3.92 9.70 11.09
N THR A 77 -4.87 9.86 12.00
CA THR A 77 -4.64 9.52 13.42
C THR A 77 -4.71 8.02 13.64
N SER A 78 -4.09 7.52 14.72
CA SER A 78 -4.15 6.09 15.08
C SER A 78 -5.59 5.60 15.30
N GLN A 79 -6.49 6.47 15.79
CA GLN A 79 -7.91 6.13 15.92
C GLN A 79 -8.60 5.96 14.55
N GLU A 80 -8.28 6.81 13.59
CA GLU A 80 -8.78 6.68 12.22
C GLU A 80 -8.25 5.41 11.58
N ILE A 81 -6.93 5.15 11.69
CA ILE A 81 -6.29 3.93 11.18
C ILE A 81 -6.97 2.69 11.79
N LYS A 82 -7.13 2.64 13.09
CA LYS A 82 -7.78 1.52 13.77
C LYS A 82 -9.22 1.30 13.30
N ARG A 83 -9.98 2.38 13.11
CA ARG A 83 -11.38 2.31 12.63
C ARG A 83 -11.48 1.71 11.24
N TYR A 84 -10.57 2.08 10.33
CA TYR A 84 -10.57 1.60 8.95
C TYR A 84 -9.85 0.26 8.77
N SER A 85 -9.04 -0.18 9.73
CA SER A 85 -8.27 -1.42 9.61
C SER A 85 -9.13 -2.67 9.44
N GLU A 86 -10.29 -2.72 10.06
CA GLU A 86 -11.21 -3.87 9.93
C GLU A 86 -11.80 -3.95 8.51
N PHE A 87 -12.19 -2.81 7.92
CA PHE A 87 -12.62 -2.76 6.53
C PHE A 87 -11.49 -3.16 5.58
N LEU A 88 -10.26 -2.71 5.85
CA LEU A 88 -9.09 -3.09 5.06
C LEU A 88 -8.84 -4.60 5.11
N LYS A 89 -8.93 -5.21 6.27
CA LYS A 89 -8.77 -6.67 6.42
C LYS A 89 -9.84 -7.44 5.65
N GLU A 90 -11.10 -6.99 5.69
CA GLU A 90 -12.16 -7.56 4.87
C GLU A 90 -11.86 -7.40 3.37
N HIS A 91 -11.40 -6.23 2.96
CA HIS A 91 -11.01 -5.95 1.59
C HIS A 91 -9.89 -6.90 1.11
N ILE A 92 -8.86 -7.10 1.92
CA ILE A 92 -7.78 -8.07 1.65
C ILE A 92 -8.35 -9.50 1.51
N SER A 93 -9.27 -9.88 2.38
CA SER A 93 -9.89 -11.21 2.34
C SER A 93 -10.70 -11.43 1.07
N ILE A 94 -11.38 -10.41 0.56
CA ILE A 94 -12.16 -10.48 -0.68
C ILE A 94 -11.23 -10.60 -1.90
N ILE A 95 -10.18 -9.78 -1.98
CA ILE A 95 -9.18 -9.84 -3.06
C ILE A 95 -8.39 -11.15 -3.00
N ASN A 96 -8.13 -11.66 -1.80
CA ASN A 96 -7.45 -12.92 -1.57
C ASN A 96 -6.06 -13.02 -2.25
N PRO A 97 -5.16 -12.05 -2.05
CA PRO A 97 -3.84 -12.06 -2.66
C PRO A 97 -2.94 -13.14 -2.05
N LYS A 98 -1.80 -13.39 -2.69
CA LYS A 98 -0.72 -14.25 -2.19
C LYS A 98 0.39 -13.46 -1.49
N ILE A 99 0.52 -12.18 -1.80
CA ILE A 99 1.51 -11.26 -1.20
C ILE A 99 0.86 -9.92 -0.94
N LEU A 100 1.18 -9.32 0.22
CA LEU A 100 0.89 -7.92 0.54
C LEU A 100 2.15 -7.08 0.48
N ILE A 101 2.06 -5.91 -0.17
CA ILE A 101 3.07 -4.87 -0.15
C ILE A 101 2.48 -3.67 0.58
N LEU A 102 3.03 -3.35 1.76
CA LEU A 102 2.58 -2.22 2.57
C LEU A 102 3.51 -1.03 2.33
N MET A 103 3.00 0.03 1.75
CA MET A 103 3.75 1.24 1.44
C MET A 103 3.40 2.37 2.41
N GLY A 104 4.32 2.64 3.32
CA GLY A 104 4.21 3.72 4.28
C GLY A 104 3.78 3.30 5.68
N SER A 105 3.97 4.21 6.63
CA SER A 105 3.73 3.95 8.06
C SER A 105 2.25 3.74 8.41
N THR A 106 1.34 4.38 7.67
CA THR A 106 -0.10 4.19 7.86
C THR A 106 -0.54 2.78 7.48
N ALA A 107 -0.05 2.24 6.35
CA ALA A 107 -0.31 0.87 5.95
C ALA A 107 0.30 -0.14 6.93
N MET A 108 1.51 0.13 7.40
CA MET A 108 2.18 -0.68 8.43
C MET A 108 1.32 -0.76 9.70
N GLU A 109 0.89 0.37 10.24
CA GLU A 109 0.07 0.42 11.46
C GLU A 109 -1.29 -0.25 11.25
N ALA A 110 -1.95 0.00 10.12
CA ALA A 110 -3.27 -0.56 9.83
C ALA A 110 -3.30 -2.09 9.81
N ILE A 111 -2.26 -2.73 9.31
CA ILE A 111 -2.21 -4.19 9.13
C ILE A 111 -1.48 -4.87 10.28
N THR A 112 -0.36 -4.32 10.75
CA THR A 112 0.49 -4.97 11.76
C THR A 112 0.30 -4.43 13.16
N GLY A 113 -0.34 -3.28 13.34
CA GLY A 113 -0.43 -2.57 14.62
C GLY A 113 0.88 -1.88 15.05
N LEU A 114 1.96 -2.06 14.30
CA LEU A 114 3.24 -1.42 14.58
C LEU A 114 3.18 0.09 14.28
N ASN A 115 3.65 0.91 15.20
CA ASN A 115 3.70 2.37 15.05
C ASN A 115 5.10 2.96 15.29
N ASN A 116 6.12 2.10 15.33
CA ASN A 116 7.52 2.51 15.38
C ASN A 116 8.00 3.08 14.04
N LYS A 117 9.28 3.42 13.93
CA LYS A 117 9.84 3.96 12.70
C LYS A 117 9.80 2.93 11.57
N ILE A 118 9.30 3.34 10.42
CA ILE A 118 9.24 2.47 9.23
C ILE A 118 10.63 2.02 8.78
N SER A 119 11.66 2.83 9.02
CA SER A 119 13.07 2.48 8.74
C SER A 119 13.53 1.22 9.48
N ASP A 120 12.94 0.93 10.63
CA ASP A 120 13.28 -0.25 11.44
C ASP A 120 12.57 -1.51 10.95
N GLU A 121 11.46 -1.35 10.24
CA GLU A 121 10.58 -2.45 9.83
C GLU A 121 10.64 -2.74 8.31
N ARG A 122 11.04 -1.76 7.50
CA ARG A 122 11.10 -1.94 6.05
C ARG A 122 12.00 -3.08 5.61
N GLY A 123 11.63 -3.71 4.52
CA GLY A 123 12.45 -4.73 3.86
C GLY A 123 12.55 -6.06 4.60
N LYS A 124 11.74 -6.26 5.63
CA LYS A 124 11.63 -7.53 6.34
C LYS A 124 10.33 -8.23 5.96
N TRP A 125 10.41 -9.50 5.58
CA TRP A 125 9.22 -10.31 5.40
C TRP A 125 8.59 -10.63 6.74
N LYS A 126 7.28 -10.43 6.83
CA LYS A 126 6.43 -10.79 7.96
C LYS A 126 5.26 -11.61 7.47
N GLU A 127 4.53 -12.20 8.39
CA GLU A 127 3.30 -12.93 8.10
C GLU A 127 2.17 -12.41 8.98
N ILE A 128 0.98 -12.34 8.40
CA ILE A 128 -0.26 -12.10 9.14
C ILE A 128 -1.23 -13.24 8.91
N ILE A 129 -2.12 -13.44 9.88
CA ILE A 129 -3.20 -14.42 9.79
C ILE A 129 -4.51 -13.64 9.61
N LEU A 130 -5.17 -13.86 8.49
CA LEU A 130 -6.50 -13.32 8.20
C LEU A 130 -7.43 -14.45 7.82
N LYS A 131 -8.52 -14.63 8.57
CA LYS A 131 -9.52 -15.69 8.30
C LYS A 131 -8.89 -17.05 8.00
N ASP A 132 -8.04 -17.53 8.92
CA ASP A 132 -7.35 -18.81 8.84
C ASP A 132 -6.31 -18.96 7.71
N LYS A 133 -6.02 -17.86 7.00
CA LYS A 133 -5.01 -17.82 5.97
C LYS A 133 -3.78 -17.05 6.44
N THR A 134 -2.60 -17.66 6.32
CA THR A 134 -1.31 -16.99 6.52
C THR A 134 -0.90 -16.27 5.24
N LEU A 135 -0.57 -14.99 5.36
CA LEU A 135 -0.28 -14.12 4.23
C LEU A 135 1.06 -13.40 4.44
N PRO A 136 2.04 -13.61 3.54
CA PRO A 136 3.31 -12.89 3.62
C PRO A 136 3.12 -11.42 3.24
N LEU A 137 3.80 -10.54 3.95
CA LEU A 137 3.82 -9.11 3.70
C LEU A 137 5.23 -8.54 3.82
N ILE A 138 5.47 -7.46 3.11
CA ILE A 138 6.67 -6.64 3.24
C ILE A 138 6.26 -5.18 3.40
N ILE A 139 6.99 -4.46 4.26
CA ILE A 139 6.81 -3.03 4.48
C ILE A 139 7.91 -2.29 3.73
N THR A 140 7.56 -1.22 3.04
CA THR A 140 8.50 -0.34 2.36
C THR A 140 8.06 1.12 2.45
N PHE A 141 8.94 2.04 2.04
CA PHE A 141 8.60 3.46 2.00
C PHE A 141 7.50 3.77 0.99
N SER A 142 6.62 4.72 1.32
CA SER A 142 5.64 5.23 0.37
C SER A 142 6.29 6.06 -0.74
N PRO A 143 5.69 6.12 -1.94
CA PRO A 143 6.18 7.02 -2.99
C PRO A 143 6.23 8.48 -2.54
N SER A 144 5.26 8.96 -1.77
CA SER A 144 5.23 10.33 -1.24
C SER A 144 6.43 10.62 -0.34
N TYR A 145 6.82 9.67 0.50
CA TYR A 145 8.03 9.78 1.34
C TYR A 145 9.30 9.86 0.49
N LEU A 146 9.40 9.06 -0.57
CA LEU A 146 10.56 9.03 -1.47
C LEU A 146 10.69 10.30 -2.33
N ILE A 147 9.58 10.95 -2.64
CA ILE A 147 9.58 12.26 -3.32
C ILE A 147 10.15 13.32 -2.37
N ARG A 148 9.73 13.31 -1.11
CA ARG A 148 10.22 14.24 -0.09
C ARG A 148 11.68 13.97 0.29
N PHE A 149 12.07 12.70 0.37
CA PHE A 149 13.39 12.26 0.80
C PHE A 149 14.03 11.30 -0.23
N PRO A 150 14.52 11.83 -1.37
CA PRO A 150 15.02 11.00 -2.48
C PRO A 150 16.18 10.07 -2.12
N ASN A 151 16.96 10.41 -1.09
CA ASN A 151 18.10 9.60 -0.63
C ASN A 151 17.67 8.19 -0.15
N TYR A 152 16.41 8.01 0.21
CA TYR A 152 15.85 6.74 0.65
C TYR A 152 15.45 5.80 -0.50
N LYS A 153 15.47 6.26 -1.76
CA LYS A 153 15.17 5.44 -2.94
C LYS A 153 16.03 4.19 -3.03
N LYS A 154 17.29 4.28 -2.60
CA LYS A 154 18.22 3.12 -2.56
C LYS A 154 17.69 1.97 -1.70
N TYR A 155 17.06 2.27 -0.57
CA TYR A 155 16.47 1.27 0.31
C TYR A 155 15.20 0.66 -0.28
N SER A 156 14.37 1.47 -0.90
CA SER A 156 13.19 0.97 -1.62
C SER A 156 13.58 0.08 -2.80
N TRP A 157 14.69 0.37 -3.46
CA TRP A 157 15.23 -0.51 -4.49
C TRP A 157 15.62 -1.89 -3.94
N GLU A 158 16.24 -1.94 -2.76
CA GLU A 158 16.51 -3.21 -2.07
C GLU A 158 15.23 -3.99 -1.76
N ASP A 159 14.19 -3.28 -1.30
CA ASP A 159 12.89 -3.89 -1.00
C ASP A 159 12.22 -4.44 -2.26
N LEU A 160 12.26 -3.71 -3.37
CA LEU A 160 11.73 -4.15 -4.66
C LEU A 160 12.42 -5.42 -5.16
N LYS A 161 13.73 -5.54 -5.00
CA LYS A 161 14.47 -6.78 -5.32
C LYS A 161 13.98 -7.96 -4.48
N LYS A 162 13.73 -7.74 -3.19
CA LYS A 162 13.16 -8.77 -2.30
C LYS A 162 11.76 -9.19 -2.74
N ILE A 163 10.93 -8.25 -3.15
CA ILE A 163 9.59 -8.53 -3.70
C ILE A 163 9.71 -9.40 -4.97
N LYS A 164 10.58 -9.01 -5.90
CA LYS A 164 10.84 -9.79 -7.12
C LYS A 164 11.27 -11.22 -6.81
N ASN A 165 12.20 -11.39 -5.87
CA ASN A 165 12.68 -12.69 -5.45
C ASN A 165 11.56 -13.55 -4.83
N LYS A 166 10.69 -12.95 -4.00
CA LYS A 166 9.54 -13.65 -3.39
C LYS A 166 8.53 -14.10 -4.43
N ILE A 167 8.26 -13.29 -5.43
CA ILE A 167 7.38 -13.62 -6.56
C ILE A 167 7.91 -14.87 -7.30
N GLN A 168 9.22 -14.91 -7.54
CA GLN A 168 9.87 -16.05 -8.18
C GLN A 168 9.85 -17.30 -7.28
N GLU A 169 10.18 -17.16 -6.00
CA GLU A 169 10.16 -18.23 -5.00
C GLU A 169 8.79 -18.90 -4.90
N LEU A 170 7.73 -18.09 -4.86
CA LEU A 170 6.35 -18.57 -4.78
C LEU A 170 5.75 -18.95 -6.15
N LYS A 171 6.52 -18.83 -7.23
CA LYS A 171 6.07 -19.10 -8.60
C LYS A 171 4.78 -18.38 -8.97
N ILE A 172 4.70 -17.10 -8.57
CA ILE A 172 3.56 -16.25 -8.86
C ILE A 172 3.65 -15.76 -10.30
N GLU A 173 2.62 -16.04 -11.08
CA GLU A 173 2.45 -15.50 -12.43
C GLU A 173 1.69 -14.18 -12.38
N ILE A 174 2.22 -13.15 -13.08
CA ILE A 174 1.63 -11.80 -13.17
C ILE A 174 1.64 -11.36 -14.62
#